data_846dc3d48dd1c6021007fa74337c2c72
#
_entry.id   846dc3d48dd1c6021007fa74337c2c72
#
_cell.length_a   1.000
_cell.length_b   1.000
_cell.length_c   1.000
_cell.angle_alpha   90.00
_cell.angle_beta   90.00
_cell.angle_gamma   90.00
#
_symmetry.space_group_name_H-M   'P 1'
#
loop_
_entity.id
_entity.type
_entity.pdbx_description
1 polymer ?
#
loop_
_entity_poly.entity_id
_entity_poly.type
_entity_poly.pdbx_seq_one_letter_code
_entity_poly.pdbx_strand_id
1 'polypeptide(L)'
;MSFRYTYNNMMKLLLVSVTVAYLSILVFAFPSKRQMTSTSDSGVCFYGKTAESVLSILATGNYRTVTPSVRRPKDCSDLDPKLDTSGVYTIYPTIGRGFKAYCDMKTDGGRWTVIVRRIDGSQNFNKKWIEYEKGFGNLQREFWLGNKFLHTLTSTGRIEMRVDIENFKSEKRYAKYSTFKVGDAASEYRLTVKGYTGNVADAFAHGHHSGQRFTTSDNDNDQNSSLNCAKLNRDGSGWWFSSCEAVCFTCPYTNNKKGLSGNGLMQWEIWKGSEYSLKYASMMIRRF
;
A
#
# COMPACT_ATOMS: atom_id res chain seq x y z
N MET A 1 30.82 34.56 1.93
CA MET A 1 30.02 35.65 1.36
C MET A 1 29.42 36.46 2.49
N SER A 2 29.78 37.74 2.55
CA SER A 2 29.39 38.67 3.64
C SER A 2 28.06 39.30 3.26
N PHE A 3 27.02 39.08 4.06
CA PHE A 3 25.77 39.78 3.91
C PHE A 3 25.76 41.02 4.80
N ARG A 4 25.71 42.24 4.19
CA ARG A 4 25.40 43.48 4.88
C ARG A 4 23.92 43.68 4.94
N TYR A 5 23.35 43.73 6.14
CA TYR A 5 21.99 44.19 6.39
C TYR A 5 22.04 45.61 6.94
N THR A 6 21.32 46.53 6.31
CA THR A 6 21.05 47.86 6.84
C THR A 6 19.88 47.81 7.81
N TYR A 7 20.12 48.28 9.01
CA TYR A 7 19.27 48.19 10.19
C TYR A 7 18.43 49.46 10.33
N ASN A 8 17.11 49.33 10.40
CA ASN A 8 16.26 50.31 11.06
C ASN A 8 15.17 49.56 11.89
N ASN A 9 15.29 49.80 13.22
CA ASN A 9 14.38 49.42 14.32
C ASN A 9 14.37 47.98 14.80
N MET A 10 15.16 47.81 15.88
CA MET A 10 14.98 46.86 17.00
C MET A 10 14.32 45.50 16.73
N MET A 11 15.07 44.60 16.22
CA MET A 11 14.81 43.15 16.39
C MET A 11 16.10 42.48 16.91
N LYS A 12 16.04 41.86 18.09
CA LYS A 12 17.12 40.99 18.56
C LYS A 12 17.04 39.68 17.75
N LEU A 13 17.99 39.51 16.85
CA LEU A 13 18.26 38.27 16.15
C LEU A 13 19.20 37.45 17.01
N LEU A 14 18.75 36.34 17.58
CA LEU A 14 19.66 35.39 18.22
C LEU A 14 20.03 34.32 17.21
N LEU A 15 21.27 34.31 16.76
CA LEU A 15 21.83 33.27 15.90
C LEU A 15 22.51 32.25 16.82
N VAL A 16 21.99 31.06 16.93
CA VAL A 16 22.66 29.96 17.63
C VAL A 16 23.05 28.92 16.58
N SER A 17 24.36 28.77 16.35
CA SER A 17 24.89 27.68 15.53
C SER A 17 25.21 26.49 16.43
N VAL A 18 24.55 25.36 16.20
CA VAL A 18 24.88 24.10 16.87
C VAL A 18 25.64 23.24 15.86
N THR A 19 26.94 23.08 16.08
CA THR A 19 27.77 22.16 15.31
C THR A 19 27.64 20.75 15.90
N VAL A 20 26.89 19.87 15.25
CA VAL A 20 27.01 18.42 15.42
C VAL A 20 27.83 17.93 14.24
N ALA A 21 28.83 17.06 14.47
CA ALA A 21 29.78 16.61 13.47
C ALA A 21 29.09 16.28 12.12
N TYR A 22 29.43 17.08 11.09
CA TYR A 22 28.96 16.99 9.68
C TYR A 22 27.61 17.62 9.29
N LEU A 23 26.87 18.31 10.16
CA LEU A 23 25.70 19.08 9.71
C LEU A 23 25.55 20.37 10.53
N SER A 24 25.70 21.52 9.90
CA SER A 24 25.40 22.82 10.53
C SER A 24 23.90 23.10 10.35
N ILE A 25 23.13 23.03 11.43
CA ILE A 25 21.70 23.41 11.42
C ILE A 25 21.62 24.84 11.92
N LEU A 26 21.16 25.77 11.06
CA LEU A 26 20.85 27.15 11.43
C LEU A 26 19.40 27.20 11.98
N VAL A 27 19.26 27.56 13.24
CA VAL A 27 17.97 27.77 13.89
C VAL A 27 17.68 29.26 13.93
N PHE A 28 16.56 29.67 13.32
CA PHE A 28 16.08 31.05 13.34
C PHE A 28 14.84 31.16 14.25
N ALA A 29 14.87 32.08 15.20
CA ALA A 29 13.73 32.36 16.07
C ALA A 29 13.22 33.80 15.82
N PHE A 30 11.92 33.94 15.55
CA PHE A 30 11.28 35.22 15.28
C PHE A 30 10.10 35.48 16.25
N PRO A 31 9.95 36.68 16.77
CA PRO A 31 8.86 36.99 17.71
C PRO A 31 7.47 37.15 17.07
N SER A 32 7.34 37.22 15.73
CA SER A 32 6.05 37.29 15.05
C SER A 32 6.06 36.67 13.66
N LYS A 33 4.88 36.20 13.19
CA LYS A 33 4.68 35.63 11.85
C LYS A 33 4.95 36.68 10.78
N ARG A 34 6.03 36.59 10.03
CA ARG A 34 6.17 37.14 8.67
C ARG A 34 6.61 36.03 7.73
N GLN A 35 5.93 35.95 6.60
CA GLN A 35 6.19 34.99 5.54
C GLN A 35 7.56 35.31 4.92
N MET A 36 8.47 34.34 4.97
CA MET A 36 9.71 34.39 4.17
C MET A 36 9.66 33.34 3.09
N THR A 37 9.88 33.78 1.86
CA THR A 37 10.21 32.88 0.75
C THR A 37 11.71 32.54 0.85
N SER A 38 12.06 31.28 1.13
CA SER A 38 13.45 30.83 1.12
C SER A 38 13.67 29.86 -0.03
N THR A 39 14.71 30.17 -0.77
CA THR A 39 15.38 29.21 -1.66
C THR A 39 16.43 28.46 -0.84
N SER A 40 16.30 27.11 -0.81
CA SER A 40 17.32 26.10 -0.49
C SER A 40 18.27 26.40 0.67
N ASP A 41 17.92 25.93 1.86
CA ASP A 41 18.81 25.23 2.80
C ASP A 41 17.97 24.70 3.96
N SER A 42 18.26 23.49 4.43
CA SER A 42 17.48 22.76 5.42
C SER A 42 17.57 23.39 6.83
N GLY A 43 16.80 24.45 7.06
CA GLY A 43 16.62 25.09 8.35
C GLY A 43 15.22 24.83 8.92
N VAL A 44 15.11 24.57 10.22
CA VAL A 44 13.84 24.48 10.93
C VAL A 44 13.54 25.82 11.60
N CYS A 45 12.40 26.43 11.27
CA CYS A 45 11.95 27.70 11.85
C CYS A 45 10.91 27.48 12.93
N PHE A 46 11.10 28.08 14.11
CA PHE A 46 10.13 28.09 15.22
C PHE A 46 9.63 29.49 15.44
N TYR A 47 8.34 29.64 15.83
CA TYR A 47 7.68 30.92 16.04
C TYR A 47 6.93 30.98 17.38
N GLY A 48 6.87 32.19 17.98
CA GLY A 48 6.12 32.47 19.19
C GLY A 48 6.56 31.64 20.41
N LYS A 49 5.63 31.20 21.25
CA LYS A 49 5.92 30.44 22.47
C LYS A 49 6.75 29.16 22.24
N THR A 50 6.62 28.53 21.09
CA THR A 50 7.44 27.35 20.73
C THR A 50 8.89 27.73 20.55
N ALA A 51 9.20 28.90 19.97
CA ALA A 51 10.56 29.38 19.81
C ALA A 51 11.21 29.70 21.17
N GLU A 52 10.46 30.33 22.07
CA GLU A 52 10.92 30.61 23.45
C GLU A 52 11.21 29.33 24.24
N SER A 53 10.35 28.31 24.12
CA SER A 53 10.56 27.01 24.76
C SER A 53 11.80 26.29 24.23
N VAL A 54 12.03 26.30 22.92
CA VAL A 54 13.23 25.72 22.30
C VAL A 54 14.48 26.46 22.73
N LEU A 55 14.45 27.80 22.78
CA LEU A 55 15.58 28.62 23.21
C LEU A 55 15.90 28.37 24.69
N SER A 56 14.91 28.22 25.57
CA SER A 56 15.12 27.91 26.99
C SER A 56 15.77 26.53 27.19
N ILE A 57 15.35 25.52 26.43
CA ILE A 57 15.95 24.17 26.45
C ILE A 57 17.42 24.22 25.99
N LEU A 58 17.70 24.95 24.91
CA LEU A 58 19.08 25.10 24.41
C LEU A 58 19.99 25.88 25.39
N ALA A 59 19.45 26.89 26.07
CA ALA A 59 20.17 27.68 27.03
C ALA A 59 20.55 26.93 28.33
N THR A 60 19.72 25.95 28.73
CA THR A 60 19.94 25.14 29.94
C THR A 60 20.89 23.95 29.71
N GLY A 61 21.30 23.68 28.48
CA GLY A 61 22.16 22.54 28.13
C GLY A 61 21.53 21.16 28.34
N ASN A 62 20.27 21.12 28.75
CA ASN A 62 19.51 19.88 29.06
C ASN A 62 18.78 19.32 27.83
N TYR A 63 19.33 19.48 26.63
CA TYR A 63 18.78 18.84 25.44
C TYR A 63 19.29 17.39 25.35
N ARG A 64 18.38 16.45 25.54
CA ARG A 64 18.60 15.11 24.98
C ARG A 64 18.54 15.27 23.45
N THR A 65 19.61 14.94 22.77
CA THR A 65 19.55 14.73 21.31
C THR A 65 18.59 13.59 21.05
N VAL A 66 17.33 13.91 20.82
CA VAL A 66 16.39 12.96 20.25
C VAL A 66 16.80 12.85 18.78
N THR A 67 17.71 11.94 18.48
CA THR A 67 17.86 11.49 17.11
C THR A 67 16.48 10.96 16.70
N PRO A 68 15.84 11.54 15.66
CA PRO A 68 14.60 10.98 15.18
C PRO A 68 14.88 9.52 14.81
N SER A 69 14.37 8.59 15.59
CA SER A 69 14.45 7.19 15.20
C SER A 69 13.70 7.09 13.89
N VAL A 70 14.43 6.79 12.82
CA VAL A 70 13.80 6.56 11.51
C VAL A 70 12.78 5.45 11.71
N ARG A 71 11.49 5.80 11.71
CA ARG A 71 10.41 4.82 11.84
C ARG A 71 10.57 3.79 10.73
N ARG A 72 10.73 2.53 11.10
CA ARG A 72 10.83 1.40 10.18
C ARG A 72 9.65 0.46 10.38
N PRO A 73 8.45 0.85 9.95
CA PRO A 73 7.25 0.02 10.10
C PRO A 73 7.44 -1.29 9.33
N LYS A 74 7.12 -2.42 9.94
CA LYS A 74 7.19 -3.74 9.29
C LYS A 74 6.14 -3.88 8.20
N ASP A 75 4.98 -3.33 8.43
CA ASP A 75 3.85 -3.22 7.51
C ASP A 75 2.99 -2.00 7.90
N CYS A 76 1.89 -1.78 7.21
CA CYS A 76 1.00 -0.65 7.51
C CYS A 76 0.35 -0.73 8.91
N SER A 77 0.35 -1.92 9.57
CA SER A 77 -0.19 -2.08 10.93
C SER A 77 0.63 -1.35 11.99
N ASP A 78 1.90 -1.06 11.72
CA ASP A 78 2.79 -0.31 12.61
C ASP A 78 2.65 1.22 12.46
N LEU A 79 1.84 1.70 11.52
CA LEU A 79 1.55 3.14 11.35
C LEU A 79 0.57 3.62 12.42
N ASP A 80 0.72 4.89 12.82
CA ASP A 80 -0.15 5.52 13.82
C ASP A 80 -1.42 6.07 13.15
N PRO A 81 -2.62 5.55 13.45
CA PRO A 81 -3.85 6.00 12.82
C PRO A 81 -4.24 7.45 13.15
N LYS A 82 -3.60 8.07 14.16
CA LYS A 82 -3.82 9.48 14.52
C LYS A 82 -2.90 10.44 13.77
N LEU A 83 -1.72 9.98 13.35
CA LEU A 83 -0.69 10.80 12.74
C LEU A 83 -0.51 10.52 11.25
N ASP A 84 -0.65 9.25 10.86
CA ASP A 84 -0.38 8.81 9.49
C ASP A 84 -1.68 8.79 8.67
N THR A 85 -1.61 9.24 7.42
CA THR A 85 -2.74 9.26 6.48
C THR A 85 -2.58 8.18 5.41
N SER A 86 -3.67 7.86 4.68
CA SER A 86 -3.58 6.93 3.56
C SER A 86 -2.59 7.43 2.50
N GLY A 87 -1.67 6.56 2.07
CA GLY A 87 -0.62 6.93 1.13
C GLY A 87 0.43 5.84 0.93
N VAL A 88 1.49 6.18 0.19
CA VAL A 88 2.60 5.28 -0.08
C VAL A 88 3.69 5.45 0.98
N TYR A 89 4.02 4.37 1.68
CA TYR A 89 5.04 4.30 2.71
C TYR A 89 6.12 3.30 2.34
N THR A 90 7.32 3.48 2.88
CA THR A 90 8.35 2.44 2.85
C THR A 90 8.18 1.56 4.09
N ILE A 91 7.95 0.28 3.88
CA ILE A 91 7.80 -0.72 4.95
C ILE A 91 8.98 -1.69 4.95
N TYR A 92 9.29 -2.27 6.11
CA TYR A 92 10.48 -3.07 6.36
C TYR A 92 10.11 -4.38 7.07
N PRO A 93 9.44 -5.32 6.40
CA PRO A 93 8.98 -6.56 7.04
C PRO A 93 10.12 -7.46 7.53
N THR A 94 11.32 -7.28 6.96
CA THR A 94 12.54 -7.99 7.36
C THR A 94 13.67 -6.99 7.64
N ILE A 95 14.74 -7.48 8.29
CA ILE A 95 15.97 -6.69 8.48
C ILE A 95 16.59 -6.42 7.09
N GLY A 96 16.89 -5.15 6.80
CA GLY A 96 17.54 -4.76 5.56
C GLY A 96 16.74 -3.76 4.75
N ARG A 97 16.61 -4.02 3.44
CA ARG A 97 15.99 -3.09 2.49
C ARG A 97 14.46 -3.17 2.56
N GLY A 98 13.82 -2.03 2.81
CA GLY A 98 12.37 -1.90 2.71
C GLY A 98 11.88 -1.80 1.26
N PHE A 99 10.57 -1.89 1.08
CA PHE A 99 9.89 -1.64 -0.19
C PHE A 99 8.69 -0.71 0.01
N LYS A 100 8.22 -0.11 -1.09
CA LYS A 100 7.06 0.78 -1.05
C LYS A 100 5.76 -0.02 -1.10
N ALA A 101 4.80 0.36 -0.26
CA ALA A 101 3.44 -0.18 -0.25
C ALA A 101 2.43 0.95 -0.04
N TYR A 102 1.22 0.80 -0.53
CA TYR A 102 0.13 1.72 -0.21
C TYR A 102 -0.55 1.27 1.07
N CYS A 103 -0.64 2.19 2.03
CA CYS A 103 -1.33 1.98 3.30
C CYS A 103 -2.68 2.69 3.28
N ASP A 104 -3.77 1.94 3.48
CA ASP A 104 -5.10 2.50 3.72
C ASP A 104 -5.28 2.69 5.24
N MET A 105 -5.33 3.95 5.65
CA MET A 105 -5.44 4.35 7.06
C MET A 105 -6.88 4.66 7.49
N LYS A 106 -7.87 4.45 6.60
CA LYS A 106 -9.27 4.84 6.84
C LYS A 106 -10.23 3.66 6.93
N THR A 107 -10.13 2.70 6.02
CA THR A 107 -11.09 1.60 5.88
C THR A 107 -11.06 0.70 7.11
N ASP A 108 -12.21 0.48 7.75
CA ASP A 108 -12.39 -0.49 8.85
C ASP A 108 -11.28 -0.41 9.94
N GLY A 109 -11.10 0.78 10.49
CA GLY A 109 -10.05 1.07 11.49
C GLY A 109 -8.66 1.32 10.93
N GLY A 110 -8.50 1.28 9.60
CA GLY A 110 -7.24 1.62 8.91
C GLY A 110 -6.12 0.62 9.07
N ARG A 111 -4.90 1.05 8.74
CA ARG A 111 -3.64 0.32 8.84
C ARG A 111 -3.56 -0.92 7.93
N TRP A 112 -4.27 -0.88 6.79
CA TRP A 112 -4.25 -1.95 5.79
C TRP A 112 -3.13 -1.76 4.79
N THR A 113 -2.38 -2.81 4.51
CA THR A 113 -1.45 -2.88 3.38
C THR A 113 -2.22 -3.36 2.16
N VAL A 114 -2.40 -2.49 1.16
CA VAL A 114 -3.10 -2.84 -0.08
C VAL A 114 -2.18 -3.69 -0.96
N ILE A 115 -2.69 -4.82 -1.44
CA ILE A 115 -1.92 -5.80 -2.23
C ILE A 115 -2.30 -5.82 -3.71
N VAL A 116 -3.56 -5.54 -4.03
CA VAL A 116 -4.04 -5.27 -5.39
C VAL A 116 -5.12 -4.19 -5.34
N ARG A 117 -5.11 -3.33 -6.32
CA ARG A 117 -6.15 -2.31 -6.50
C ARG A 117 -6.50 -2.15 -7.97
N ARG A 118 -7.81 -2.15 -8.25
CA ARG A 118 -8.40 -1.91 -9.58
C ARG A 118 -9.38 -0.76 -9.48
N ILE A 119 -9.35 0.16 -10.46
CA ILE A 119 -10.14 1.40 -10.44
C ILE A 119 -10.81 1.66 -11.79
N ASP A 120 -10.06 1.55 -12.90
CA ASP A 120 -10.47 2.05 -14.21
C ASP A 120 -9.89 1.27 -15.39
N GLY A 121 -9.12 0.21 -15.13
CA GLY A 121 -8.50 -0.61 -16.17
C GLY A 121 -7.29 0.06 -16.85
N SER A 122 -6.73 1.13 -16.26
CA SER A 122 -5.57 1.83 -16.83
C SER A 122 -4.27 1.03 -16.77
N GLN A 123 -4.18 0.05 -15.87
CA GLN A 123 -3.03 -0.86 -15.76
C GLN A 123 -3.30 -2.17 -16.49
N ASN A 124 -2.40 -2.55 -17.38
CA ASN A 124 -2.41 -3.86 -18.00
C ASN A 124 -1.91 -4.93 -17.02
N PHE A 125 -2.79 -5.91 -16.70
CA PHE A 125 -2.49 -7.06 -15.84
C PHE A 125 -2.11 -8.33 -16.62
N ASN A 126 -2.06 -8.29 -17.95
CA ASN A 126 -1.46 -9.35 -18.76
C ASN A 126 0.06 -9.30 -18.58
N LYS A 127 0.53 -9.96 -17.56
CA LYS A 127 1.92 -9.98 -17.12
C LYS A 127 2.41 -11.40 -16.96
N LYS A 128 3.73 -11.58 -17.12
CA LYS A 128 4.39 -12.86 -16.93
C LYS A 128 4.67 -13.13 -15.46
N TRP A 129 4.98 -14.36 -15.13
CA TRP A 129 5.34 -14.83 -13.79
C TRP A 129 6.32 -13.92 -13.07
N ILE A 130 7.44 -13.60 -13.73
CA ILE A 130 8.49 -12.77 -13.12
C ILE A 130 8.01 -11.35 -12.78
N GLU A 131 7.05 -10.81 -13.51
CA GLU A 131 6.46 -9.50 -13.22
C GLU A 131 5.50 -9.61 -12.04
N TYR A 132 4.68 -10.67 -11.95
CA TYR A 132 3.84 -10.95 -10.79
C TYR A 132 4.64 -11.20 -9.52
N GLU A 133 5.81 -11.84 -9.63
CA GLU A 133 6.71 -11.99 -8.48
C GLU A 133 7.22 -10.64 -7.95
N LYS A 134 7.62 -9.73 -8.85
CA LYS A 134 8.23 -8.44 -8.51
C LYS A 134 7.23 -7.36 -8.15
N GLY A 135 5.98 -7.48 -8.64
CA GLY A 135 4.98 -6.43 -8.59
C GLY A 135 5.10 -5.43 -9.73
N PHE A 136 3.99 -4.76 -10.05
CA PHE A 136 3.89 -3.78 -11.14
C PHE A 136 2.74 -2.80 -10.91
N GLY A 137 2.71 -1.74 -11.72
CA GLY A 137 1.69 -0.70 -11.68
C GLY A 137 2.07 0.48 -10.79
N ASN A 138 1.10 1.35 -10.54
CA ASN A 138 1.25 2.55 -9.73
C ASN A 138 0.55 2.38 -8.39
N LEU A 139 1.29 2.39 -7.29
CA LEU A 139 0.77 2.22 -5.93
C LEU A 139 -0.32 3.23 -5.54
N GLN A 140 -0.38 4.39 -6.19
CA GLN A 140 -1.46 5.37 -5.98
C GLN A 140 -2.69 5.12 -6.86
N ARG A 141 -2.60 4.20 -7.84
CA ARG A 141 -3.68 3.86 -8.77
C ARG A 141 -3.93 2.36 -8.81
N GLU A 142 -3.75 1.71 -9.98
CA GLU A 142 -3.88 0.26 -10.15
C GLU A 142 -2.52 -0.42 -10.06
N PHE A 143 -2.43 -1.52 -9.33
CA PHE A 143 -1.19 -2.25 -9.13
C PHE A 143 -1.41 -3.67 -8.61
N TRP A 144 -0.39 -4.48 -8.76
CA TRP A 144 -0.12 -5.72 -8.03
C TRP A 144 1.14 -5.54 -7.20
N LEU A 145 1.07 -5.81 -5.90
CA LEU A 145 2.21 -5.55 -4.99
C LEU A 145 3.41 -6.45 -5.27
N GLY A 146 3.17 -7.70 -5.65
CA GLY A 146 4.20 -8.71 -5.95
C GLY A 146 4.17 -9.90 -5.02
N ASN A 147 4.21 -11.12 -5.60
CA ASN A 147 4.10 -12.37 -4.85
C ASN A 147 5.20 -12.55 -3.81
N LYS A 148 6.43 -12.10 -4.11
CA LYS A 148 7.54 -12.10 -3.15
C LYS A 148 7.26 -11.25 -1.93
N PHE A 149 6.66 -10.09 -2.11
CA PHE A 149 6.27 -9.21 -1.02
C PHE A 149 5.08 -9.75 -0.24
N LEU A 150 4.09 -10.35 -0.94
CA LEU A 150 2.95 -11.03 -0.30
C LEU A 150 3.43 -12.16 0.61
N HIS A 151 4.32 -13.03 0.11
CA HIS A 151 4.93 -14.06 0.94
C HIS A 151 5.62 -13.46 2.16
N THR A 152 6.48 -12.46 1.97
CA THR A 152 7.21 -11.82 3.07
C THR A 152 6.28 -11.24 4.13
N LEU A 153 5.21 -10.54 3.72
CA LEU A 153 4.24 -9.93 4.62
C LEU A 153 3.38 -10.97 5.38
N THR A 154 3.15 -12.13 4.77
CA THR A 154 2.24 -13.15 5.31
C THR A 154 2.94 -14.36 5.93
N SER A 155 4.29 -14.40 5.88
CA SER A 155 5.08 -15.51 6.44
C SER A 155 5.16 -15.48 7.97
N THR A 156 4.97 -14.32 8.58
CA THR A 156 5.08 -14.13 10.04
C THR A 156 3.83 -13.51 10.62
N GLY A 157 3.37 -14.06 11.77
CA GLY A 157 2.22 -13.54 12.47
C GLY A 157 0.87 -13.98 11.90
N ARG A 158 -0.19 -13.43 12.49
CA ARG A 158 -1.58 -13.65 12.04
C ARG A 158 -1.98 -12.51 11.14
N ILE A 159 -2.39 -12.83 9.93
CA ILE A 159 -2.76 -11.86 8.89
C ILE A 159 -4.22 -12.06 8.53
N GLU A 160 -5.01 -11.01 8.68
CA GLU A 160 -6.35 -10.93 8.13
C GLU A 160 -6.33 -10.27 6.74
N MET A 161 -7.31 -10.61 5.93
CA MET A 161 -7.52 -9.99 4.63
C MET A 161 -8.89 -9.33 4.57
N ARG A 162 -8.96 -8.18 3.91
CA ARG A 162 -10.20 -7.52 3.52
C ARG A 162 -10.22 -7.28 2.02
N VAL A 163 -11.39 -7.51 1.45
CA VAL A 163 -11.72 -7.19 0.06
C VAL A 163 -12.86 -6.17 0.07
N ASP A 164 -12.69 -5.07 -0.66
CA ASP A 164 -13.76 -4.12 -0.96
C ASP A 164 -14.00 -4.11 -2.47
N ILE A 165 -15.25 -4.22 -2.87
CA ILE A 165 -15.68 -4.24 -4.28
C ILE A 165 -16.83 -3.27 -4.53
N GLU A 166 -16.87 -2.69 -5.74
CA GLU A 166 -17.95 -1.81 -6.19
C GLU A 166 -18.36 -2.17 -7.63
N ASN A 167 -19.65 -2.15 -7.89
CA ASN A 167 -20.18 -2.30 -9.23
C ASN A 167 -20.43 -0.95 -9.91
N PHE A 168 -20.81 -0.95 -11.21
CA PHE A 168 -21.08 0.27 -11.97
C PHE A 168 -22.35 1.04 -11.54
N LYS A 169 -23.15 0.45 -10.64
CA LYS A 169 -24.29 1.12 -9.99
C LYS A 169 -23.91 1.73 -8.63
N SER A 170 -22.62 1.78 -8.29
CA SER A 170 -22.09 2.27 -7.02
C SER A 170 -22.54 1.48 -5.79
N GLU A 171 -23.01 0.24 -5.97
CA GLU A 171 -23.25 -0.67 -4.87
C GLU A 171 -21.91 -1.22 -4.38
N LYS A 172 -21.68 -1.13 -3.07
CA LYS A 172 -20.45 -1.59 -2.42
C LYS A 172 -20.69 -2.83 -1.59
N ARG A 173 -19.71 -3.74 -1.63
CA ARG A 173 -19.69 -4.96 -0.81
C ARG A 173 -18.30 -5.18 -0.26
N TYR A 174 -18.22 -5.96 0.82
CA TYR A 174 -16.95 -6.39 1.38
C TYR A 174 -16.99 -7.84 1.83
N ALA A 175 -15.80 -8.46 1.81
CA ALA A 175 -15.51 -9.73 2.43
C ALA A 175 -14.27 -9.61 3.30
N LYS A 176 -14.26 -10.28 4.46
CA LYS A 176 -13.09 -10.37 5.36
C LYS A 176 -12.76 -11.82 5.62
N TYR A 177 -11.48 -12.09 5.82
CA TYR A 177 -10.96 -13.43 6.13
C TYR A 177 -9.99 -13.31 7.30
N SER A 178 -10.19 -14.09 8.34
CA SER A 178 -9.35 -14.06 9.55
C SER A 178 -7.97 -14.69 9.33
N THR A 179 -7.77 -15.37 8.20
CA THR A 179 -6.49 -15.96 7.81
C THR A 179 -6.23 -15.74 6.34
N PHE A 180 -5.11 -15.09 6.04
CA PHE A 180 -4.58 -14.96 4.70
C PHE A 180 -3.07 -15.26 4.71
N LYS A 181 -2.62 -16.17 3.84
CA LYS A 181 -1.21 -16.53 3.72
C LYS A 181 -0.89 -16.87 2.27
N VAL A 182 0.27 -16.43 1.83
CA VAL A 182 0.87 -16.78 0.54
C VAL A 182 2.17 -17.53 0.81
N GLY A 183 2.29 -18.74 0.28
CA GLY A 183 3.49 -19.58 0.39
C GLY A 183 4.69 -18.94 -0.31
N ASP A 184 5.83 -19.57 -0.22
CA ASP A 184 7.06 -19.17 -0.89
C ASP A 184 7.09 -19.53 -2.39
N ALA A 185 8.18 -19.20 -3.06
CA ALA A 185 8.37 -19.55 -4.48
C ALA A 185 8.43 -21.06 -4.72
N ALA A 186 8.95 -21.84 -3.76
CA ALA A 186 9.00 -23.30 -3.88
C ALA A 186 7.62 -23.95 -3.82
N SER A 187 6.67 -23.30 -3.15
CA SER A 187 5.25 -23.69 -3.12
C SER A 187 4.42 -23.04 -4.25
N GLU A 188 5.09 -22.34 -5.18
CA GLU A 188 4.46 -21.59 -6.27
C GLU A 188 3.44 -20.57 -5.72
N TYR A 189 3.82 -19.90 -4.62
CA TYR A 189 3.01 -18.90 -3.91
C TYR A 189 1.60 -19.39 -3.54
N ARG A 190 1.52 -20.62 -3.05
CA ARG A 190 0.26 -21.27 -2.66
C ARG A 190 -0.56 -20.42 -1.70
N LEU A 191 -1.85 -20.25 -2.01
CA LEU A 191 -2.78 -19.45 -1.23
C LEU A 191 -3.38 -20.24 -0.05
N THR A 192 -3.52 -19.58 1.09
CA THR A 192 -4.39 -20.02 2.20
C THR A 192 -5.32 -18.88 2.59
N VAL A 193 -6.64 -19.12 2.50
CA VAL A 193 -7.70 -18.18 2.89
C VAL A 193 -8.71 -18.91 3.73
N LYS A 194 -9.07 -18.39 4.93
CA LYS A 194 -10.03 -19.01 5.86
C LYS A 194 -10.72 -17.97 6.73
N GLY A 195 -11.86 -18.36 7.34
CA GLY A 195 -12.53 -17.58 8.36
C GLY A 195 -13.25 -16.36 7.78
N TYR A 196 -14.11 -16.66 6.80
CA TYR A 196 -14.92 -15.66 6.08
C TYR A 196 -15.94 -14.96 7.00
N THR A 197 -16.09 -13.65 6.79
CA THR A 197 -17.20 -12.79 7.21
C THR A 197 -17.41 -11.69 6.17
N GLY A 198 -18.62 -11.16 6.03
CA GLY A 198 -18.85 -10.09 5.06
C GLY A 198 -20.33 -9.84 4.75
N ASN A 199 -20.57 -8.95 3.77
CA ASN A 199 -21.92 -8.65 3.26
C ASN A 199 -22.13 -9.05 1.79
N VAL A 200 -21.27 -9.92 1.27
CA VAL A 200 -21.36 -10.57 -0.04
C VAL A 200 -21.02 -12.05 0.16
N ALA A 201 -21.53 -12.97 -0.61
CA ALA A 201 -21.23 -14.39 -0.46
C ALA A 201 -19.74 -14.70 -0.71
N ASP A 202 -19.21 -15.77 -0.10
CA ASP A 202 -17.78 -16.15 -0.13
C ASP A 202 -17.36 -16.74 -1.48
N ALA A 203 -16.88 -15.89 -2.39
CA ALA A 203 -16.41 -16.34 -3.71
C ALA A 203 -15.03 -17.05 -3.65
N PHE A 204 -14.21 -16.83 -2.63
CA PHE A 204 -12.97 -17.60 -2.47
C PHE A 204 -13.23 -19.05 -2.12
N ALA A 205 -14.22 -19.32 -1.27
CA ALA A 205 -14.64 -20.68 -0.98
C ALA A 205 -15.37 -21.31 -2.18
N HIS A 206 -16.30 -20.56 -2.82
CA HIS A 206 -17.05 -21.03 -3.98
C HIS A 206 -16.13 -21.43 -5.14
N GLY A 207 -15.12 -20.62 -5.46
CA GLY A 207 -14.13 -20.91 -6.52
C GLY A 207 -12.99 -21.81 -6.08
N HIS A 208 -13.02 -22.38 -4.88
CA HIS A 208 -11.97 -23.26 -4.33
C HIS A 208 -10.56 -22.66 -4.43
N HIS A 209 -10.43 -21.33 -4.25
CA HIS A 209 -9.16 -20.62 -4.40
C HIS A 209 -8.14 -20.93 -3.29
N SER A 210 -8.62 -21.27 -2.09
CA SER A 210 -7.70 -21.65 -0.99
C SER A 210 -7.05 -23.00 -1.28
N GLY A 211 -5.73 -23.06 -1.19
CA GLY A 211 -4.92 -24.23 -1.54
C GLY A 211 -4.34 -24.18 -2.96
N GLN A 212 -4.80 -23.25 -3.80
CA GLN A 212 -4.31 -23.14 -5.18
C GLN A 212 -2.93 -22.51 -5.23
N ARG A 213 -2.15 -22.91 -6.23
CA ARG A 213 -0.87 -22.33 -6.61
C ARG A 213 -1.13 -21.11 -7.51
N PHE A 214 -0.20 -20.16 -7.53
CA PHE A 214 -0.32 -19.02 -8.42
C PHE A 214 -0.04 -19.46 -9.86
N THR A 215 -0.88 -19.04 -10.80
CA THR A 215 -0.77 -19.37 -12.24
C THR A 215 -0.71 -18.09 -13.05
N THR A 216 0.14 -18.09 -14.09
CA THR A 216 0.21 -17.07 -15.13
C THR A 216 0.18 -17.71 -16.51
N SER A 217 0.05 -16.91 -17.56
CA SER A 217 0.00 -17.42 -18.94
C SER A 217 1.28 -18.18 -19.37
N ASP A 218 2.41 -17.90 -18.74
CA ASP A 218 3.71 -18.54 -18.99
C ASP A 218 4.14 -19.54 -17.90
N ASN A 219 3.36 -19.69 -16.82
CA ASN A 219 3.61 -20.68 -15.77
C ASN A 219 2.28 -21.22 -15.26
N ASP A 220 1.91 -22.39 -15.75
CA ASP A 220 0.64 -23.07 -15.50
C ASP A 220 0.74 -23.97 -14.27
N ASN A 221 0.01 -23.61 -13.22
CA ASN A 221 -0.04 -24.33 -11.95
C ASN A 221 -1.47 -24.57 -11.46
N ASP A 222 -2.48 -24.28 -12.30
CA ASP A 222 -3.88 -24.44 -11.95
C ASP A 222 -4.33 -25.93 -11.94
N GLN A 223 -5.60 -26.18 -11.68
CA GLN A 223 -6.14 -27.55 -11.61
C GLN A 223 -6.84 -27.99 -12.90
N ASN A 224 -6.94 -27.12 -13.90
CA ASN A 224 -7.59 -27.48 -15.15
C ASN A 224 -6.60 -28.23 -16.06
N SER A 225 -6.82 -29.53 -16.24
CA SER A 225 -5.92 -30.37 -17.05
C SER A 225 -6.03 -30.13 -18.56
N SER A 226 -7.01 -29.36 -19.02
CA SER A 226 -7.31 -29.18 -20.45
C SER A 226 -6.82 -27.85 -21.01
N LEU A 227 -6.63 -26.86 -20.13
CA LEU A 227 -6.26 -25.51 -20.54
C LEU A 227 -5.64 -24.72 -19.37
N ASN A 228 -4.86 -23.71 -19.69
CA ASN A 228 -4.34 -22.77 -18.70
C ASN A 228 -5.37 -21.65 -18.46
N CYS A 229 -5.92 -21.58 -17.24
CA CYS A 229 -6.94 -20.60 -16.85
C CYS A 229 -6.47 -19.15 -17.05
N ALA A 230 -5.18 -18.87 -16.87
CA ALA A 230 -4.63 -17.54 -17.10
C ALA A 230 -4.61 -17.14 -18.58
N LYS A 231 -4.75 -18.08 -19.52
CA LYS A 231 -4.84 -17.84 -20.97
C LYS A 231 -6.28 -17.73 -21.49
N LEU A 232 -7.27 -18.22 -20.73
CA LEU A 232 -8.67 -18.17 -21.12
C LEU A 232 -9.15 -16.74 -21.37
N ASN A 233 -8.63 -15.83 -20.59
CA ASN A 233 -8.90 -14.42 -20.71
C ASN A 233 -8.10 -13.85 -21.86
N ARG A 234 -8.76 -13.28 -22.87
CA ARG A 234 -8.16 -12.74 -24.11
C ARG A 234 -6.89 -11.90 -23.87
N ASP A 235 -6.78 -11.31 -22.69
CA ASP A 235 -5.68 -10.41 -22.33
C ASP A 235 -4.72 -11.02 -21.30
N GLY A 236 -4.91 -12.29 -20.89
CA GLY A 236 -4.08 -12.95 -19.89
C GLY A 236 -4.24 -12.37 -18.49
N SER A 237 -3.81 -13.11 -17.48
CA SER A 237 -3.85 -12.70 -16.09
C SER A 237 -2.91 -13.54 -15.24
N GLY A 238 -2.82 -13.23 -13.94
CA GLY A 238 -2.15 -14.09 -12.96
C GLY A 238 -2.97 -14.14 -11.69
N TRP A 239 -3.38 -15.34 -11.27
CA TRP A 239 -4.23 -15.56 -10.11
C TRP A 239 -4.05 -16.95 -9.51
N TRP A 240 -4.68 -17.22 -8.38
CA TRP A 240 -4.79 -18.55 -7.77
C TRP A 240 -5.99 -19.30 -8.35
N PHE A 241 -5.86 -19.70 -9.60
CA PHE A 241 -6.93 -20.41 -10.31
C PHE A 241 -7.10 -21.85 -9.79
N SER A 242 -8.34 -22.28 -9.72
CA SER A 242 -8.74 -23.67 -9.57
C SER A 242 -9.02 -24.24 -10.97
N SER A 243 -10.30 -24.30 -11.40
CA SER A 243 -10.72 -24.75 -12.73
C SER A 243 -11.92 -23.94 -13.27
N CYS A 244 -11.95 -22.61 -13.42
CA CYS A 244 -10.90 -21.64 -13.28
C CYS A 244 -11.13 -20.73 -12.06
N GLU A 245 -12.01 -19.69 -12.13
CA GLU A 245 -12.17 -18.73 -11.05
C GLU A 245 -13.64 -18.35 -10.78
N ALA A 246 -13.96 -18.08 -9.51
CA ALA A 246 -15.16 -17.35 -9.10
C ALA A 246 -14.85 -15.92 -8.66
N VAL A 247 -13.57 -15.64 -8.37
CA VAL A 247 -13.04 -14.31 -8.13
C VAL A 247 -11.70 -14.15 -8.81
N CYS A 248 -11.52 -13.05 -9.55
CA CYS A 248 -10.24 -12.69 -10.15
C CYS A 248 -10.14 -11.17 -10.25
N PHE A 249 -9.24 -10.55 -9.45
CA PHE A 249 -9.05 -9.10 -9.52
C PHE A 249 -7.97 -8.69 -10.53
N THR A 250 -7.16 -9.62 -10.99
CA THR A 250 -6.14 -9.40 -12.01
C THR A 250 -6.61 -9.71 -13.42
N CYS A 251 -7.83 -10.23 -13.55
CA CYS A 251 -8.47 -10.50 -14.82
C CYS A 251 -8.86 -9.20 -15.56
N PRO A 252 -9.17 -9.27 -16.87
CA PRO A 252 -9.53 -8.13 -17.71
C PRO A 252 -10.62 -7.24 -17.11
N TYR A 253 -10.37 -5.95 -17.16
CA TYR A 253 -11.32 -4.91 -16.77
C TYR A 253 -12.12 -4.45 -17.98
N THR A 254 -13.43 -4.39 -17.86
CA THR A 254 -14.31 -3.82 -18.90
C THR A 254 -15.25 -2.80 -18.28
N ASN A 255 -15.52 -1.71 -19.00
CA ASN A 255 -16.47 -0.67 -18.55
C ASN A 255 -17.93 -1.13 -18.70
N ASN A 256 -18.24 -2.35 -18.27
CA ASN A 256 -19.57 -2.97 -18.39
C ASN A 256 -20.13 -2.96 -19.84
N LYS A 257 -19.26 -3.11 -20.84
CA LYS A 257 -19.67 -3.25 -22.24
C LYS A 257 -20.32 -4.63 -22.41
N LYS A 258 -21.62 -4.64 -22.60
CA LYS A 258 -22.38 -5.84 -23.02
C LYS A 258 -21.72 -6.43 -24.28
N GLY A 259 -21.51 -7.74 -24.29
CA GLY A 259 -21.04 -8.46 -25.48
C GLY A 259 -19.64 -9.06 -25.39
N LEU A 260 -18.97 -8.98 -24.25
CA LEU A 260 -17.85 -9.86 -23.98
C LEU A 260 -18.39 -11.08 -23.25
N SER A 261 -18.93 -12.03 -24.01
CA SER A 261 -19.28 -13.36 -23.51
C SER A 261 -17.98 -14.08 -23.17
N GLY A 262 -17.86 -14.55 -21.94
CA GLY A 262 -16.76 -15.41 -21.53
C GLY A 262 -16.37 -15.22 -20.07
N ASN A 263 -16.03 -16.31 -19.44
CA ASN A 263 -15.38 -16.35 -18.15
C ASN A 263 -14.10 -15.53 -18.19
N GLY A 264 -13.71 -14.93 -17.06
CA GLY A 264 -12.40 -14.31 -16.99
C GLY A 264 -12.39 -12.80 -17.01
N LEU A 265 -13.41 -12.16 -16.49
CA LEU A 265 -13.42 -10.73 -16.20
C LEU A 265 -12.96 -10.46 -14.76
N MET A 266 -12.69 -9.20 -14.44
CA MET A 266 -12.48 -8.76 -13.06
C MET A 266 -13.80 -8.90 -12.29
N GLN A 267 -13.97 -10.02 -11.59
CA GLN A 267 -15.29 -10.47 -11.12
C GLN A 267 -15.31 -10.87 -9.64
N TRP A 268 -16.53 -10.87 -9.10
CA TRP A 268 -16.99 -11.61 -7.94
C TRP A 268 -18.28 -12.34 -8.37
N GLU A 269 -18.10 -13.54 -8.93
CA GLU A 269 -19.10 -14.25 -9.70
C GLU A 269 -20.43 -14.40 -8.97
N ILE A 270 -20.41 -14.88 -7.73
CA ILE A 270 -21.61 -15.15 -6.94
C ILE A 270 -22.38 -13.87 -6.50
N TRP A 271 -21.88 -12.68 -6.86
CA TRP A 271 -22.62 -11.43 -6.67
C TRP A 271 -23.25 -10.89 -7.95
N LYS A 272 -22.54 -10.93 -9.06
CA LYS A 272 -22.97 -10.30 -10.32
C LYS A 272 -22.97 -11.25 -11.53
N GLY A 273 -22.50 -12.48 -11.38
CA GLY A 273 -22.30 -13.43 -12.47
C GLY A 273 -20.91 -13.32 -13.10
N SER A 274 -20.56 -14.33 -13.89
CA SER A 274 -19.24 -14.46 -14.52
C SER A 274 -19.01 -13.51 -15.71
N GLU A 275 -20.07 -12.91 -16.25
CA GLU A 275 -20.00 -11.97 -17.38
C GLU A 275 -19.98 -10.50 -16.96
N TYR A 276 -19.83 -10.23 -15.65
CA TYR A 276 -19.87 -8.88 -15.10
C TYR A 276 -18.52 -8.44 -14.56
N SER A 277 -17.89 -7.46 -15.23
CA SER A 277 -16.71 -6.80 -14.68
C SER A 277 -17.10 -5.84 -13.57
N LEU A 278 -16.40 -5.92 -12.43
CA LEU A 278 -16.55 -4.94 -11.35
C LEU A 278 -15.97 -3.59 -11.78
N LYS A 279 -16.48 -2.51 -11.20
CA LYS A 279 -15.95 -1.15 -11.37
C LYS A 279 -14.70 -0.91 -10.54
N TYR A 280 -14.68 -1.44 -9.32
CA TYR A 280 -13.60 -1.27 -8.36
C TYR A 280 -13.38 -2.56 -7.58
N ALA A 281 -12.12 -2.85 -7.31
CA ALA A 281 -11.72 -3.89 -6.36
C ALA A 281 -10.45 -3.47 -5.63
N SER A 282 -10.42 -3.68 -4.33
CA SER A 282 -9.23 -3.57 -3.50
C SER A 282 -9.13 -4.78 -2.59
N MET A 283 -7.96 -5.40 -2.57
CA MET A 283 -7.64 -6.49 -1.66
C MET A 283 -6.47 -6.02 -0.77
N MET A 284 -6.64 -6.12 0.52
CA MET A 284 -5.71 -5.57 1.48
C MET A 284 -5.56 -6.48 2.68
N ILE A 285 -4.40 -6.42 3.33
CA ILE A 285 -4.03 -7.27 4.45
C ILE A 285 -3.61 -6.44 5.65
N ARG A 286 -3.80 -7.01 6.85
CA ARG A 286 -3.42 -6.39 8.10
C ARG A 286 -2.96 -7.47 9.09
N ARG A 287 -1.90 -7.18 9.81
CA ARG A 287 -1.41 -8.00 10.93
C ARG A 287 -2.18 -7.63 12.21
N PHE A 288 -2.54 -8.61 13.01
CA PHE A 288 -3.24 -8.44 14.29
C PHE A 288 -2.71 -9.37 15.38
#